data_31dc8af0d2cb43e96d82341b7fffe789
#
_entry.id   31dc8af0d2cb43e96d82341b7fffe789
#
_cell.length_a   1.000
_cell.length_b   1.000
_cell.length_c   1.000
_cell.angle_alpha   90.00
_cell.angle_beta   90.00
_cell.angle_gamma   90.00
#
_symmetry.space_group_name_H-M   'P 1'
#
loop_
_entity.id
_entity.type
_entity.pdbx_description
1 polymer ?
#
loop_
_entity_poly.entity_id
_entity_poly.type
_entity_poly.pdbx_seq_one_letter_code
_entity_poly.pdbx_strand_id
1 'polypeptide(L)'
;MDIEKAKEVLEKTDTEIFVEKNKVMRGLQILAKYEENVMPQFDHDIIWASDFEETASQMPEEDVIQMAKLGWFYDEENDCWAHC
;
A
#
# COMPACT_ATOMS: atom_id res chain seq x y z
N MET A 1 11.60 5.15 4.40
CA MET A 1 11.51 6.03 3.23
C MET A 1 10.79 7.33 3.59
N ASP A 2 11.22 8.44 3.04
CA ASP A 2 10.55 9.71 3.24
C ASP A 2 9.10 9.64 2.70
N ILE A 3 8.15 10.20 3.43
CA ILE A 3 6.73 10.12 3.07
C ILE A 3 6.44 10.80 1.73
N GLU A 4 7.03 11.96 1.47
CA GLU A 4 6.84 12.64 0.19
C GLU A 4 7.40 11.82 -0.96
N LYS A 5 8.53 11.16 -0.75
CA LYS A 5 9.13 10.28 -1.73
C LYS A 5 8.25 9.06 -1.99
N ALA A 6 7.68 8.49 -0.93
CA ALA A 6 6.78 7.35 -1.06
C ALA A 6 5.55 7.69 -1.91
N LYS A 7 4.95 8.86 -1.68
CA LYS A 7 3.81 9.30 -2.47
C LYS A 7 4.18 9.48 -3.93
N GLU A 8 5.37 10.04 -4.19
CA GLU A 8 5.86 10.23 -5.54
C GLU A 8 6.07 8.89 -6.26
N VAL A 9 6.66 7.92 -5.59
CA VAL A 9 6.87 6.59 -6.16
C VAL A 9 5.53 5.93 -6.51
N LEU A 10 4.53 6.06 -5.64
CA LEU A 10 3.20 5.52 -5.89
C LEU A 10 2.55 6.15 -7.13
N GLU A 11 2.71 7.45 -7.31
CA GLU A 11 2.15 8.15 -8.47
C GLU A 11 2.82 7.74 -9.77
N LYS A 12 4.13 7.50 -9.73
CA LYS A 12 4.93 7.21 -10.92
C LYS A 12 4.96 5.74 -11.32
N THR A 13 4.58 4.86 -10.41
CA THR A 13 4.66 3.42 -10.67
C THR A 13 3.30 2.89 -11.09
N ASP A 14 3.23 2.33 -12.28
CA ASP A 14 1.98 1.76 -12.79
C ASP A 14 1.71 0.39 -12.19
N THR A 15 0.43 0.08 -12.02
CA THR A 15 -0.01 -1.24 -11.60
C THR A 15 0.30 -2.24 -12.70
N GLU A 16 0.93 -3.35 -12.35
CA GLU A 16 1.20 -4.41 -13.32
C GLU A 16 -0.04 -5.24 -13.58
N ILE A 17 -0.29 -5.53 -14.85
CA ILE A 17 -1.47 -6.29 -15.27
C ILE A 17 -1.35 -7.76 -14.90
N PHE A 18 -0.16 -8.33 -15.01
CA PHE A 18 0.08 -9.76 -14.84
C PHE A 18 0.73 -10.12 -13.51
N VAL A 19 0.38 -9.41 -12.48
CA VAL A 19 0.93 -9.66 -11.16
C VAL A 19 0.10 -10.72 -10.45
N GLU A 20 0.51 -11.06 -9.27
CA GLU A 20 -0.14 -11.97 -8.33
C GLU A 20 -1.66 -12.01 -8.47
N LYS A 21 -2.23 -13.21 -8.42
CA LYS A 21 -3.68 -13.38 -8.39
C LYS A 21 -4.29 -12.77 -7.14
N ASN A 22 -3.50 -12.71 -6.08
CA ASN A 22 -3.94 -12.22 -4.78
C ASN A 22 -3.25 -10.91 -4.42
N LYS A 23 -3.49 -9.89 -5.24
CA LYS A 23 -2.86 -8.57 -5.04
C LYS A 23 -3.15 -7.97 -3.67
N VAL A 24 -4.37 -8.12 -3.19
CA VAL A 24 -4.76 -7.60 -1.88
C VAL A 24 -3.99 -8.31 -0.78
N MET A 25 -4.00 -9.62 -0.79
CA MET A 25 -3.33 -10.42 0.24
C MET A 25 -1.83 -10.17 0.24
N ARG A 26 -1.24 -10.07 -0.93
CA ARG A 26 0.20 -9.82 -1.04
C ARG A 26 0.58 -8.47 -0.43
N GLY A 27 -0.22 -7.44 -0.70
CA GLY A 27 -0.02 -6.13 -0.10
C GLY A 27 -0.17 -6.15 1.42
N LEU A 28 -1.15 -6.87 1.93
CA LEU A 28 -1.33 -7.03 3.37
C LEU A 28 -0.13 -7.71 4.01
N GLN A 29 0.49 -8.69 3.33
CA GLN A 29 1.70 -9.34 3.81
C GLN A 29 2.87 -8.38 3.89
N ILE A 30 2.99 -7.46 2.92
CA ILE A 30 4.03 -6.44 2.95
C ILE A 30 3.81 -5.49 4.13
N LEU A 31 2.57 -5.02 4.30
CA LEU A 31 2.23 -4.14 5.42
C LEU A 31 2.49 -4.79 6.77
N ALA A 32 2.26 -6.10 6.86
CA ALA A 32 2.47 -6.84 8.11
C ALA A 32 3.93 -6.84 8.59
N LYS A 33 4.87 -6.54 7.72
CA LYS A 33 6.27 -6.39 8.11
C LYS A 33 6.49 -5.15 8.98
N TYR A 34 5.63 -4.16 8.85
CA TYR A 34 5.81 -2.84 9.47
C TYR A 34 4.74 -2.52 10.49
N GLU A 35 3.66 -3.28 10.51
CA GLU A 35 2.59 -3.11 11.48
C GLU A 35 2.15 -4.49 11.95
N GLU A 36 2.31 -4.74 13.24
CA GLU A 36 2.05 -6.04 13.82
C GLU A 36 0.61 -6.53 13.65
N ASN A 37 -0.34 -5.63 13.77
CA ASN A 37 -1.75 -5.98 13.69
C ASN A 37 -2.45 -5.25 12.54
N VAL A 38 -2.19 -5.72 11.33
CA VAL A 38 -2.87 -5.16 10.16
C VAL A 38 -4.33 -5.58 10.19
N MET A 39 -5.24 -4.60 10.26
CA MET A 39 -6.66 -4.87 10.26
C MET A 39 -7.33 -4.15 9.10
N PRO A 40 -7.48 -4.84 7.96
CA PRO A 40 -8.09 -4.22 6.81
C PRO A 40 -9.58 -3.97 7.03
N GLN A 41 -10.08 -2.86 6.50
CA GLN A 41 -11.49 -2.53 6.53
C GLN A 41 -12.00 -2.56 5.10
N PHE A 42 -13.18 -3.12 4.92
CA PHE A 42 -13.76 -3.31 3.61
C PHE A 42 -15.01 -2.47 3.43
N ASP A 43 -15.15 -1.87 2.26
CA ASP A 43 -16.38 -1.25 1.83
C ASP A 43 -16.66 -1.79 0.43
N HIS A 44 -17.76 -1.37 -0.21
CA HIS A 44 -18.20 -1.92 -1.49
C HIS A 44 -17.10 -2.17 -2.51
N ASP A 45 -16.32 -1.15 -2.79
CA ASP A 45 -15.33 -1.20 -3.86
C ASP A 45 -13.93 -0.90 -3.39
N ILE A 46 -13.72 -0.73 -2.10
CA ILE A 46 -12.42 -0.30 -1.61
C ILE A 46 -12.04 -1.02 -0.31
N ILE A 47 -10.75 -1.24 -0.15
CA ILE A 47 -10.17 -1.84 1.04
C ILE A 47 -9.19 -0.83 1.62
N TRP A 48 -9.31 -0.55 2.91
CA TRP A 48 -8.37 0.31 3.61
C TRP A 48 -7.56 -0.53 4.59
N ALA A 49 -6.27 -0.26 4.67
CA ALA A 49 -5.39 -0.97 5.60
C ALA A 49 -4.27 -0.06 6.06
N SER A 50 -3.91 -0.14 7.32
CA SER A 50 -2.73 0.50 7.92
C SER A 50 -2.58 2.00 7.69
N ASP A 51 -2.12 2.68 8.72
CA ASP A 51 -1.74 4.08 8.63
C ASP A 51 -0.60 4.24 7.62
N PHE A 52 -0.75 5.18 6.69
CA PHE A 52 0.22 5.37 5.63
C PHE A 52 1.56 5.88 6.16
N GLU A 53 1.54 6.96 6.94
CA GLU A 53 2.79 7.55 7.43
C GLU A 53 3.58 6.58 8.29
N GLU A 54 2.90 5.88 9.19
CA GLU A 54 3.56 4.96 10.10
C GLU A 54 4.24 3.80 9.36
N THR A 55 3.59 3.23 8.37
CA THR A 55 4.16 2.10 7.63
C THR A 55 5.14 2.55 6.56
N ALA A 56 4.78 3.54 5.75
CA ALA A 56 5.63 3.98 4.64
C ALA A 56 6.96 4.57 5.12
N SER A 57 6.97 5.22 6.28
CA SER A 57 8.21 5.79 6.82
C SER A 57 9.25 4.71 7.12
N GLN A 58 8.82 3.48 7.37
CA GLN A 58 9.68 2.34 7.67
C GLN A 58 10.04 1.52 6.43
N MET A 59 9.33 1.71 5.32
CA MET A 59 9.53 0.92 4.12
C MET A 59 10.74 1.35 3.30
N PRO A 60 11.50 0.39 2.73
CA PRO A 60 12.44 0.71 1.67
C PRO A 60 11.68 1.02 0.38
N GLU A 61 12.32 1.70 -0.54
CA GLU A 61 11.71 2.08 -1.82
C GLU A 61 11.14 0.87 -2.58
N GLU A 62 11.85 -0.25 -2.55
CA GLU A 62 11.40 -1.46 -3.24
C GLU A 62 10.04 -1.97 -2.76
N ASP A 63 9.74 -1.82 -1.47
CA ASP A 63 8.44 -2.25 -0.93
C ASP A 63 7.33 -1.29 -1.36
N VAL A 64 7.61 0.01 -1.40
CA VAL A 64 6.65 0.98 -1.91
C VAL A 64 6.35 0.71 -3.39
N ILE A 65 7.37 0.41 -4.17
CA ILE A 65 7.20 0.05 -5.58
C ILE A 65 6.34 -1.21 -5.71
N GLN A 66 6.59 -2.22 -4.88
CA GLN A 66 5.79 -3.44 -4.90
C GLN A 66 4.32 -3.15 -4.57
N MET A 67 4.06 -2.32 -3.57
CA MET A 67 2.69 -1.94 -3.22
C MET A 67 2.00 -1.28 -4.42
N ALA A 68 2.70 -0.38 -5.09
CA ALA A 68 2.16 0.31 -6.28
C ALA A 68 1.84 -0.69 -7.40
N LYS A 69 2.76 -1.61 -7.67
CA LYS A 69 2.55 -2.63 -8.71
C LYS A 69 1.37 -3.54 -8.40
N LEU A 70 1.10 -3.77 -7.13
CA LEU A 70 -0.04 -4.57 -6.68
C LEU A 70 -1.35 -3.79 -6.69
N GLY A 71 -1.31 -2.51 -7.01
CA GLY A 71 -2.51 -1.68 -7.10
C GLY A 71 -2.89 -0.95 -5.84
N TRP A 72 -2.04 -0.99 -4.82
CA TRP A 72 -2.27 -0.23 -3.59
C TRP A 72 -1.90 1.22 -3.81
N PHE A 73 -2.62 2.13 -3.16
CA PHE A 73 -2.39 3.56 -3.29
C PHE A 73 -2.60 4.27 -1.95
N TYR A 74 -2.20 5.53 -1.91
CA TYR A 74 -2.39 6.38 -0.74
C TYR A 74 -3.77 7.03 -0.80
N ASP A 75 -4.58 6.79 0.22
CA ASP A 75 -5.87 7.45 0.37
C ASP A 75 -5.67 8.71 1.19
N GLU A 76 -5.71 9.85 0.52
CA GLU A 76 -5.45 11.15 1.13
C GLU A 76 -6.49 11.52 2.20
N GLU A 77 -7.75 11.14 1.99
CA GLU A 77 -8.82 11.48 2.93
C GLU A 77 -8.67 10.75 4.25
N ASN A 78 -8.30 9.49 4.21
CA ASN A 78 -8.21 8.64 5.40
C ASN A 78 -6.77 8.44 5.89
N ASP A 79 -5.81 8.98 5.18
CA ASP A 79 -4.38 8.90 5.49
C ASP A 79 -3.92 7.45 5.73
N CYS A 80 -4.34 6.58 4.83
CA CYS A 80 -4.02 5.16 4.91
C CYS A 80 -3.75 4.55 3.53
N TRP A 81 -3.32 3.30 3.52
CA TRP A 81 -3.21 2.53 2.29
C TRP A 81 -4.59 2.07 1.84
N ALA A 82 -4.83 2.06 0.55
CA ALA A 82 -6.11 1.62 0.00
C ALA A 82 -5.92 0.80 -1.27
N HIS A 83 -6.90 -0.03 -1.58
CA HIS A 83 -6.93 -0.85 -2.79
C HIS A 83 -8.36 -0.94 -3.29
N CYS A 84 -8.56 -0.77 -4.59
CA CYS A 84 -9.87 -0.93 -5.22
C CYS A 84 -10.12 -2.36 -5.66
#